data_0cd1e7f570d6eeaa5526cf9fc0bd606d
#
_entry.id   0cd1e7f570d6eeaa5526cf9fc0bd606d
#
_cell.length_a   1.000
_cell.length_b   1.000
_cell.length_c   1.000
_cell.angle_alpha   90.00
_cell.angle_beta   90.00
_cell.angle_gamma   90.00
#
_symmetry.space_group_name_H-M   'P 1'
#
loop_
_entity.id
_entity.type
_entity.pdbx_description
1 polymer ?
#
loop_
_entity_poly.entity_id
_entity_poly.type
_entity_poly.pdbx_seq_one_letter_code
_entity_poly.pdbx_strand_id
1 'polypeptide(L)'
;SGKGGVGKTNIATNLAMIFRRYKKRVLLVDLDLGLANIDVLLGFHAEYTLYDVIVGRKKVKDIILHGPDGIMIVPASSGIEELTHLNEIQKEQLLKGFSGLDEEVDIVIADTGAGISSNVLSFVLASNEILLVTTPEPTAITDAYAMIKVLSKRRKDLNIKLLVNLSCS
;
A
#
# COMPACT_ATOMS: atom_id res chain seq x y z
N SER A 1 1.63 9.53 0.28
CA SER A 1 1.71 10.83 -0.41
C SER A 1 0.37 11.56 -0.33
N GLY A 2 0.40 12.87 -0.13
CA GLY A 2 -0.82 13.70 -0.16
C GLY A 2 -1.39 13.89 -1.56
N LYS A 3 -0.56 13.84 -2.62
CA LYS A 3 -0.93 14.08 -4.02
C LYS A 3 -0.96 12.80 -4.84
N GLY A 4 -1.93 12.68 -5.77
CA GLY A 4 -1.95 11.63 -6.79
C GLY A 4 -0.85 11.85 -7.85
N GLY A 5 -0.46 10.78 -8.53
CA GLY A 5 0.48 10.87 -9.67
C GLY A 5 1.96 11.09 -9.33
N VAL A 6 2.37 11.10 -8.07
CA VAL A 6 3.79 11.26 -7.68
C VAL A 6 4.65 10.00 -7.87
N GLY A 7 4.08 8.92 -8.37
CA GLY A 7 4.78 7.66 -8.70
C GLY A 7 4.84 6.63 -7.58
N LYS A 8 3.95 6.66 -6.59
CA LYS A 8 3.92 5.69 -5.47
C LYS A 8 3.91 4.24 -5.92
N THR A 9 2.95 3.87 -6.75
CA THR A 9 2.80 2.49 -7.27
C THR A 9 4.03 2.01 -8.02
N ASN A 10 4.61 2.87 -8.87
CA ASN A 10 5.86 2.55 -9.57
C ASN A 10 7.01 2.33 -8.58
N ILE A 11 7.14 3.17 -7.56
CA ILE A 11 8.18 3.04 -6.54
C ILE A 11 7.95 1.78 -5.72
N ALA A 12 6.73 1.49 -5.27
CA ALA A 12 6.38 0.30 -4.51
C ALA A 12 6.71 -0.98 -5.30
N THR A 13 6.31 -1.04 -6.56
CA THR A 13 6.58 -2.18 -7.45
C THR A 13 8.09 -2.38 -7.69
N ASN A 14 8.82 -1.30 -7.98
CA ASN A 14 10.27 -1.39 -8.18
C ASN A 14 11.01 -1.79 -6.89
N LEU A 15 10.60 -1.29 -5.73
CA LEU A 15 11.16 -1.72 -4.44
C LEU A 15 10.91 -3.21 -4.20
N ALA A 16 9.70 -3.70 -4.51
CA ALA A 16 9.39 -5.13 -4.40
C ALA A 16 10.32 -5.97 -5.27
N MET A 17 10.54 -5.57 -6.52
CA MET A 17 11.48 -6.25 -7.43
C MET A 17 12.92 -6.21 -6.91
N ILE A 18 13.38 -5.07 -6.38
CA ILE A 18 14.72 -4.93 -5.82
C ILE A 18 14.90 -5.87 -4.62
N PHE A 19 13.97 -5.88 -3.67
CA PHE A 19 14.06 -6.78 -2.52
C PHE A 19 14.04 -8.26 -2.92
N ARG A 20 13.31 -8.64 -3.98
CA ARG A 20 13.36 -9.99 -4.54
C ARG A 20 14.77 -10.34 -5.04
N ARG A 21 15.49 -9.42 -5.69
CA ARG A 21 16.88 -9.60 -6.11
C ARG A 21 17.82 -9.84 -4.90
N TYR A 22 17.48 -9.28 -3.74
CA TYR A 22 18.13 -9.57 -2.46
C TYR A 22 17.60 -10.84 -1.77
N LYS A 23 16.89 -11.71 -2.52
CA LYS A 23 16.34 -13.00 -2.05
C LYS A 23 15.34 -12.87 -0.90
N LYS A 24 14.72 -11.69 -0.72
CA LYS A 24 13.65 -11.50 0.26
C LYS A 24 12.31 -12.01 -0.29
N ARG A 25 11.51 -12.62 0.55
CA ARG A 25 10.12 -12.97 0.23
C ARG A 25 9.28 -11.71 0.41
N VAL A 26 8.76 -11.17 -0.69
CA VAL A 26 8.09 -9.87 -0.71
C VAL A 26 6.64 -10.04 -1.06
N LEU A 27 5.76 -9.43 -0.25
CA LEU A 27 4.35 -9.25 -0.52
C LEU A 27 4.08 -7.79 -0.87
N LEU A 28 3.60 -7.55 -2.08
CA LEU A 28 3.13 -6.25 -2.53
C LEU A 28 1.60 -6.22 -2.39
N VAL A 29 1.10 -5.27 -1.61
CA VAL A 29 -0.33 -5.14 -1.32
C VAL A 29 -0.83 -3.85 -1.93
N ASP A 30 -1.83 -3.93 -2.80
CA ASP A 30 -2.54 -2.76 -3.33
C ASP A 30 -3.61 -2.34 -2.31
N LEU A 31 -3.37 -1.21 -1.65
CA LEU A 31 -4.31 -0.58 -0.72
C LEU A 31 -4.93 0.70 -1.28
N ASP A 32 -4.77 0.97 -2.58
CA ASP A 32 -5.57 1.99 -3.28
C ASP A 32 -6.95 1.39 -3.62
N LEU A 33 -7.77 1.27 -2.60
CA LEU A 33 -9.07 0.57 -2.66
C LEU A 33 -10.08 1.26 -3.59
N GLY A 34 -9.80 2.49 -4.04
CA GLY A 34 -10.65 3.22 -5.00
C GLY A 34 -10.21 3.06 -6.45
N LEU A 35 -8.90 3.00 -6.67
CA LEU A 35 -8.27 2.99 -8.00
C LEU A 35 -7.10 2.00 -8.01
N ALA A 36 -7.39 0.71 -7.89
CA ALA A 36 -6.37 -0.34 -7.97
C ALA A 36 -5.61 -0.26 -9.29
N ASN A 37 -4.28 -0.35 -9.22
CA ASN A 37 -3.40 -0.16 -10.36
C ASN A 37 -2.32 -1.22 -10.50
N ILE A 38 -2.04 -2.02 -9.47
CA ILE A 38 -0.95 -3.00 -9.49
C ILE A 38 -1.24 -4.13 -10.48
N ASP A 39 -2.47 -4.60 -10.55
CA ASP A 39 -2.94 -5.60 -11.51
C ASP A 39 -2.78 -5.11 -12.97
N VAL A 40 -3.16 -3.87 -13.23
CA VAL A 40 -3.00 -3.23 -14.55
C VAL A 40 -1.52 -3.06 -14.88
N LEU A 41 -0.70 -2.56 -13.94
CA LEU A 41 0.73 -2.31 -14.16
C LEU A 41 1.50 -3.60 -14.45
N LEU A 42 1.12 -4.71 -13.83
CA LEU A 42 1.78 -6.00 -13.95
C LEU A 42 1.09 -6.96 -14.93
N GLY A 43 -0.05 -6.55 -15.51
CA GLY A 43 -0.77 -7.32 -16.54
C GLY A 43 -1.50 -8.55 -16.02
N PHE A 44 -2.01 -8.53 -14.78
CA PHE A 44 -2.78 -9.62 -14.20
C PHE A 44 -4.28 -9.40 -14.28
N HIS A 45 -5.00 -10.52 -14.27
CA HIS A 45 -6.42 -10.53 -14.00
C HIS A 45 -6.65 -11.33 -12.71
N ALA A 46 -7.08 -10.64 -11.64
CA ALA A 46 -7.33 -11.27 -10.36
C ALA A 46 -8.76 -11.83 -10.30
N GLU A 47 -8.89 -13.12 -9.99
CA GLU A 47 -10.19 -13.73 -9.74
C GLU A 47 -10.79 -13.29 -8.41
N TYR A 48 -9.94 -13.15 -7.39
CA TYR A 48 -10.29 -12.70 -6.04
C TYR A 48 -9.38 -11.55 -5.62
N THR A 49 -9.93 -10.64 -4.81
CA THR A 49 -9.27 -9.40 -4.42
C THR A 49 -9.43 -9.14 -2.92
N LEU A 50 -8.88 -8.04 -2.43
CA LEU A 50 -9.09 -7.59 -1.06
C LEU A 50 -10.59 -7.43 -0.71
N TYR A 51 -11.45 -7.15 -1.68
CA TYR A 51 -12.89 -7.12 -1.44
C TYR A 51 -13.41 -8.45 -0.90
N ASP A 52 -12.99 -9.57 -1.48
CA ASP A 52 -13.44 -10.90 -1.04
C ASP A 52 -12.96 -11.23 0.39
N VAL A 53 -11.82 -10.69 0.78
CA VAL A 53 -11.32 -10.78 2.17
C VAL A 53 -12.18 -9.93 3.11
N ILE A 54 -12.47 -8.69 2.74
CA ILE A 54 -13.23 -7.74 3.55
C ILE A 54 -14.66 -8.21 3.80
N VAL A 55 -15.28 -8.84 2.79
CA VAL A 55 -16.62 -9.43 2.93
C VAL A 55 -16.62 -10.85 3.52
N GLY A 56 -15.45 -11.37 3.89
CA GLY A 56 -15.30 -12.67 4.55
C GLY A 56 -15.42 -13.91 3.65
N ARG A 57 -15.37 -13.75 2.33
CA ARG A 57 -15.45 -14.88 1.37
C ARG A 57 -14.13 -15.63 1.25
N LYS A 58 -13.00 -14.94 1.43
CA LYS A 58 -11.64 -15.47 1.27
C LYS A 58 -10.75 -15.01 2.42
N LYS A 59 -9.64 -15.73 2.63
CA LYS A 59 -8.55 -15.27 3.49
C LYS A 59 -7.50 -14.56 2.64
N VAL A 60 -6.65 -13.72 3.24
CA VAL A 60 -5.57 -13.02 2.51
C VAL A 60 -4.71 -14.00 1.70
N LYS A 61 -4.34 -15.14 2.29
CA LYS A 61 -3.53 -16.17 1.62
C LYS A 61 -4.18 -16.77 0.37
N ASP A 62 -5.52 -16.81 0.31
CA ASP A 62 -6.25 -17.43 -0.79
C ASP A 62 -6.32 -16.53 -2.04
N ILE A 63 -5.97 -15.25 -1.90
CA ILE A 63 -6.00 -14.25 -2.97
C ILE A 63 -4.60 -13.79 -3.41
N ILE A 64 -3.54 -14.38 -2.84
CA ILE A 64 -2.17 -14.05 -3.24
C ILE A 64 -1.91 -14.55 -4.66
N LEU A 65 -1.48 -13.62 -5.52
CA LEU A 65 -1.00 -13.91 -6.87
C LEU A 65 0.53 -13.93 -6.87
N HIS A 66 1.11 -14.72 -7.77
CA HIS A 66 2.54 -14.73 -8.00
C HIS A 66 2.89 -13.94 -9.26
N GLY A 67 3.57 -12.83 -9.06
CA GLY A 67 4.01 -11.92 -10.11
C GLY A 67 5.44 -12.22 -10.61
N PRO A 68 5.98 -11.29 -11.42
CA PRO A 68 7.35 -11.39 -11.94
C PRO A 68 8.36 -11.58 -10.81
N ASP A 69 9.44 -12.32 -11.09
CA ASP A 69 10.53 -12.62 -10.15
C ASP A 69 10.06 -13.26 -8.82
N GLY A 70 8.82 -13.81 -8.78
CA GLY A 70 8.25 -14.44 -7.61
C GLY A 70 7.81 -13.46 -6.51
N ILE A 71 7.48 -12.22 -6.88
CA ILE A 71 6.77 -11.29 -5.98
C ILE A 71 5.38 -11.87 -5.70
N MET A 72 5.00 -11.91 -4.43
CA MET A 72 3.63 -12.17 -4.02
C MET A 72 2.83 -10.87 -4.09
N ILE A 73 1.60 -10.92 -4.61
CA ILE A 73 0.77 -9.74 -4.82
C ILE A 73 -0.61 -10.00 -4.25
N VAL A 74 -1.09 -9.04 -3.47
CA VAL A 74 -2.49 -8.99 -3.02
C VAL A 74 -3.18 -7.86 -3.79
N PRO A 75 -4.06 -8.20 -4.74
CA PRO A 75 -4.74 -7.21 -5.56
C PRO A 75 -5.88 -6.54 -4.82
N ALA A 76 -6.08 -5.24 -5.03
CA ALA A 76 -7.31 -4.55 -4.67
C ALA A 76 -8.37 -4.70 -5.77
N SER A 77 -9.59 -4.24 -5.48
CA SER A 77 -10.65 -4.09 -6.47
C SER A 77 -10.82 -2.62 -6.83
N SER A 78 -10.95 -2.34 -8.12
CA SER A 78 -11.28 -0.99 -8.59
C SER A 78 -12.79 -0.77 -8.64
N GLY A 79 -13.23 0.46 -8.36
CA GLY A 79 -14.62 0.88 -8.59
C GLY A 79 -15.65 0.31 -7.59
N ILE A 80 -15.22 -0.21 -6.45
CA ILE A 80 -16.11 -0.66 -5.38
C ILE A 80 -16.18 0.43 -4.31
N GLU A 81 -17.32 1.12 -4.23
CA GLU A 81 -17.53 2.25 -3.33
C GLU A 81 -17.36 1.85 -1.85
N GLU A 82 -17.84 0.67 -1.47
CA GLU A 82 -17.75 0.14 -0.11
C GLU A 82 -16.31 0.05 0.41
N LEU A 83 -15.33 -0.11 -0.47
CA LEU A 83 -13.92 -0.16 -0.11
C LEU A 83 -13.33 1.21 0.23
N THR A 84 -13.96 2.29 -0.20
CA THR A 84 -13.48 3.64 0.10
C THR A 84 -13.71 4.02 1.56
N HIS A 85 -14.64 3.34 2.25
CA HIS A 85 -15.06 3.63 3.62
C HIS A 85 -15.15 2.36 4.48
N LEU A 86 -14.00 1.73 4.74
CA LEU A 86 -13.96 0.58 5.65
C LEU A 86 -14.29 0.99 7.08
N ASN A 87 -15.11 0.20 7.76
CA ASN A 87 -15.33 0.34 9.19
C ASN A 87 -14.12 -0.23 9.99
N GLU A 88 -14.05 0.06 11.29
CA GLU A 88 -12.92 -0.34 12.13
C GLU A 88 -12.74 -1.87 12.21
N ILE A 89 -13.84 -2.62 12.21
CA ILE A 89 -13.82 -4.10 12.24
C ILE A 89 -13.19 -4.65 10.95
N GLN A 90 -13.56 -4.12 9.79
CA GLN A 90 -13.02 -4.52 8.49
C GLN A 90 -11.52 -4.20 8.39
N LYS A 91 -11.09 -3.03 8.86
CA LYS A 91 -9.68 -2.65 8.92
C LYS A 91 -8.87 -3.60 9.80
N GLU A 92 -9.38 -3.90 11.00
CA GLU A 92 -8.73 -4.80 11.94
C GLU A 92 -8.64 -6.23 11.39
N GLN A 93 -9.71 -6.74 10.77
CA GLN A 93 -9.71 -8.05 10.12
C GLN A 93 -8.68 -8.14 9.01
N LEU A 94 -8.57 -7.10 8.19
CA LEU A 94 -7.59 -7.03 7.11
C LEU A 94 -6.15 -7.04 7.67
N LEU A 95 -5.86 -6.21 8.66
CA LEU A 95 -4.55 -6.16 9.31
C LEU A 95 -4.17 -7.50 9.97
N LYS A 96 -5.12 -8.16 10.65
CA LYS A 96 -4.92 -9.50 11.21
C LYS A 96 -4.66 -10.55 10.13
N GLY A 97 -5.30 -10.42 8.96
CA GLY A 97 -5.06 -11.31 7.83
C GLY A 97 -3.61 -11.26 7.33
N PHE A 98 -2.98 -10.10 7.36
CA PHE A 98 -1.56 -9.94 6.99
C PHE A 98 -0.61 -10.48 8.06
N SER A 99 -0.93 -10.33 9.34
CA SER A 99 -0.10 -10.85 10.44
C SER A 99 0.03 -12.38 10.42
N GLY A 100 -0.89 -13.10 9.78
CA GLY A 100 -0.81 -14.56 9.62
C GLY A 100 0.19 -15.03 8.55
N LEU A 101 0.91 -14.12 7.88
CA LEU A 101 1.85 -14.42 6.80
C LEU A 101 3.33 -14.33 7.23
N ASP A 102 3.61 -14.14 8.51
CA ASP A 102 4.96 -13.87 9.04
C ASP A 102 5.99 -14.97 8.69
N GLU A 103 5.54 -16.23 8.60
CA GLU A 103 6.41 -17.34 8.21
C GLU A 103 6.70 -17.42 6.70
N GLU A 104 5.87 -16.79 5.87
CA GLU A 104 5.95 -16.86 4.41
C GLU A 104 6.53 -15.60 3.78
N VAL A 105 6.56 -14.48 4.51
CA VAL A 105 6.88 -13.14 4.00
C VAL A 105 7.93 -12.46 4.87
N ASP A 106 9.00 -11.95 4.26
CA ASP A 106 10.03 -11.18 4.97
C ASP A 106 9.71 -9.67 4.96
N ILE A 107 9.04 -9.19 3.90
CA ILE A 107 8.72 -7.76 3.70
C ILE A 107 7.34 -7.62 3.09
N VAL A 108 6.49 -6.81 3.73
CA VAL A 108 5.22 -6.36 3.16
C VAL A 108 5.38 -4.91 2.68
N ILE A 109 5.09 -4.67 1.41
CA ILE A 109 5.04 -3.33 0.83
C ILE A 109 3.58 -3.01 0.54
N ALA A 110 3.05 -2.00 1.23
CA ALA A 110 1.68 -1.54 1.07
C ALA A 110 1.66 -0.26 0.21
N ASP A 111 1.15 -0.37 -1.02
CA ASP A 111 0.89 0.80 -1.86
C ASP A 111 -0.47 1.39 -1.50
N THR A 112 -0.49 2.65 -1.11
CA THR A 112 -1.71 3.34 -0.64
C THR A 112 -2.16 4.39 -1.63
N GLY A 113 -3.45 4.65 -1.66
CA GLY A 113 -4.00 5.82 -2.35
C GLY A 113 -3.39 7.14 -1.88
N ALA A 114 -3.68 8.21 -2.58
CA ALA A 114 -3.29 9.56 -2.21
C ALA A 114 -4.18 10.11 -1.08
N GLY A 115 -3.70 11.13 -0.38
CA GLY A 115 -4.45 11.86 0.64
C GLY A 115 -4.35 11.26 2.04
N ILE A 116 -5.21 11.77 2.92
CA ILE A 116 -5.24 11.50 4.37
C ILE A 116 -6.55 10.86 4.80
N SER A 117 -7.15 10.03 3.92
CA SER A 117 -8.38 9.31 4.26
C SER A 117 -8.18 8.40 5.48
N SER A 118 -9.27 8.04 6.15
CA SER A 118 -9.21 7.17 7.33
C SER A 118 -8.58 5.81 7.02
N ASN A 119 -8.85 5.26 5.84
CA ASN A 119 -8.25 4.01 5.39
C ASN A 119 -6.73 4.13 5.26
N VAL A 120 -6.25 5.15 4.51
CA VAL A 120 -4.81 5.40 4.34
C VAL A 120 -4.12 5.56 5.68
N LEU A 121 -4.69 6.37 6.58
CA LEU A 121 -4.10 6.60 7.89
C LEU A 121 -4.05 5.33 8.75
N SER A 122 -5.07 4.48 8.71
CA SER A 122 -5.08 3.22 9.48
C SER A 122 -3.96 2.27 9.03
N PHE A 123 -3.77 2.09 7.73
CA PHE A 123 -2.71 1.24 7.20
C PHE A 123 -1.30 1.81 7.44
N VAL A 124 -1.15 3.12 7.24
CA VAL A 124 0.14 3.80 7.50
C VAL A 124 0.52 3.72 8.97
N LEU A 125 -0.44 3.90 9.89
CA LEU A 125 -0.18 3.81 11.33
C LEU A 125 0.11 2.38 11.80
N ALA A 126 -0.34 1.37 11.09
CA ALA A 126 -0.03 -0.03 11.37
C ALA A 126 1.34 -0.49 10.85
N SER A 127 1.97 0.31 9.97
CA SER A 127 3.27 -0.05 9.39
C SER A 127 4.44 0.24 10.34
N ASN A 128 5.55 -0.49 10.15
CA ASN A 128 6.81 -0.26 10.87
C ASN A 128 7.59 0.92 10.30
N GLU A 129 7.58 1.06 8.98
CA GLU A 129 8.26 2.14 8.25
C GLU A 129 7.32 2.79 7.25
N ILE A 130 7.48 4.10 7.05
CA ILE A 130 6.68 4.88 6.12
C ILE A 130 7.63 5.51 5.11
N LEU A 131 7.43 5.20 3.81
CA LEU A 131 8.07 5.91 2.72
C LEU A 131 7.10 6.95 2.16
N LEU A 132 7.30 8.21 2.52
CA LEU A 132 6.48 9.31 2.02
C LEU A 132 7.06 9.81 0.70
N VAL A 133 6.33 9.60 -0.38
CA VAL A 133 6.74 10.02 -1.72
C VAL A 133 6.13 11.37 -2.06
N THR A 134 6.93 12.30 -2.57
CA THR A 134 6.52 13.62 -3.06
C THR A 134 7.26 13.99 -4.34
N THR A 135 6.93 15.11 -4.94
CA THR A 135 7.64 15.73 -6.07
C THR A 135 8.10 17.14 -5.67
N PRO A 136 9.01 17.80 -6.42
CA PRO A 136 9.47 19.18 -6.13
C PRO A 136 8.37 20.23 -6.25
N GLU A 137 7.17 19.88 -6.71
CA GLU A 137 6.05 20.81 -6.87
C GLU A 137 5.58 21.36 -5.51
N PRO A 138 5.33 22.69 -5.40
CA PRO A 138 4.91 23.30 -4.14
C PRO A 138 3.68 22.65 -3.50
N THR A 139 2.69 22.27 -4.31
CA THR A 139 1.46 21.60 -3.84
C THR A 139 1.77 20.22 -3.25
N ALA A 140 2.63 19.43 -3.91
CA ALA A 140 3.02 18.10 -3.44
C ALA A 140 3.82 18.17 -2.13
N ILE A 141 4.67 19.18 -1.98
CA ILE A 141 5.43 19.43 -0.74
C ILE A 141 4.49 19.81 0.39
N THR A 142 3.50 20.68 0.13
CA THR A 142 2.49 21.08 1.11
C THR A 142 1.67 19.87 1.59
N ASP A 143 1.26 19.00 0.67
CA ASP A 143 0.52 17.79 0.99
C ASP A 143 1.37 16.78 1.79
N ALA A 144 2.65 16.65 1.44
CA ALA A 144 3.59 15.82 2.19
C ALA A 144 3.77 16.34 3.63
N TYR A 145 3.91 17.65 3.79
CA TYR A 145 3.98 18.29 5.11
C TYR A 145 2.70 18.04 5.93
N ALA A 146 1.53 18.20 5.31
CA ALA A 146 0.26 17.95 5.98
C ALA A 146 0.15 16.49 6.46
N MET A 147 0.57 15.53 5.63
CA MET A 147 0.61 14.11 6.00
C MET A 147 1.53 13.88 7.20
N ILE A 148 2.76 14.39 7.19
CA ILE A 148 3.70 14.26 8.32
C ILE A 148 3.08 14.83 9.58
N LYS A 149 2.48 16.02 9.51
CA LYS A 149 1.85 16.68 10.64
C LYS A 149 0.70 15.85 11.24
N VAL A 150 -0.13 15.23 10.40
CA VAL A 150 -1.23 14.38 10.85
C VAL A 150 -0.70 13.11 11.52
N LEU A 151 0.29 12.46 10.90
CA LEU A 151 0.90 11.23 11.40
C LEU A 151 1.60 11.46 12.75
N SER A 152 2.43 12.49 12.86
CA SER A 152 3.18 12.83 14.08
C SER A 152 2.28 13.19 15.28
N LYS A 153 1.06 13.66 15.02
CA LYS A 153 0.06 13.89 16.08
C LYS A 153 -0.55 12.58 16.61
N ARG A 154 -0.66 11.56 15.76
CA ARG A 154 -1.31 10.29 16.12
C ARG A 154 -0.33 9.30 16.75
N ARG A 155 0.91 9.26 16.27
CA ARG A 155 1.95 8.35 16.73
C ARG A 155 3.31 9.04 16.62
N LYS A 156 4.04 9.17 17.74
CA LYS A 156 5.29 9.95 17.82
C LYS A 156 6.54 9.17 17.37
N ASP A 157 6.48 7.85 17.43
CA ASP A 157 7.59 6.92 17.16
C ASP A 157 7.61 6.39 15.71
N LEU A 158 6.93 7.07 14.79
CA LEU A 158 6.90 6.69 13.38
C LEU A 158 8.23 6.93 12.69
N ASN A 159 8.74 5.90 12.02
CA ASN A 159 9.90 6.01 11.14
C ASN A 159 9.44 6.47 9.75
N ILE A 160 9.52 7.78 9.50
CA ILE A 160 9.10 8.39 8.23
C ILE A 160 10.34 8.75 7.42
N LYS A 161 10.47 8.15 6.23
CA LYS A 161 11.47 8.47 5.21
C LYS A 161 10.81 9.28 4.10
N LEU A 162 11.44 10.34 3.66
CA LEU A 162 10.95 11.18 2.56
C LEU A 162 11.71 10.84 1.28
N LEU A 163 10.97 10.58 0.20
CA LEU A 163 11.51 10.40 -1.14
C LEU A 163 10.94 11.50 -2.06
N VAL A 164 11.84 12.28 -2.66
CA VAL A 164 11.48 13.28 -3.69
C VAL A 164 11.69 12.63 -5.05
N ASN A 165 10.59 12.36 -5.74
CA ASN A 165 10.57 11.77 -7.08
C ASN A 165 10.44 12.86 -8.13
N LEU A 166 10.79 12.55 -9.39
CA LEU A 166 10.70 13.49 -10.53
C LEU A 166 11.49 14.80 -10.28
N SER A 167 12.56 14.74 -9.51
CA SER A 167 13.48 15.86 -9.38
C SER A 167 14.34 15.94 -10.64
N CYS A 168 14.26 17.04 -11.40
CA CYS A 168 15.23 17.33 -12.45
C CYS A 168 16.59 17.63 -11.79
N SER A 169 17.62 16.91 -12.18
CA SER A 169 19.03 17.23 -11.87
C SER A 169 19.55 18.31 -12.79
#